data_1e7b45464ea93ca76596b8d38d4e8497
#
_entry.id   1e7b45464ea93ca76596b8d38d4e8497
#
_cell.length_a   1.000
_cell.length_b   1.000
_cell.length_c   1.000
_cell.angle_alpha   90.00
_cell.angle_beta   90.00
_cell.angle_gamma   90.00
#
_symmetry.space_group_name_H-M   'P 1'
#
loop_
_entity.id
_entity.type
_entity.pdbx_description
1 polymer ?
#
loop_
_entity_poly.entity_id
_entity_poly.type
_entity_poly.pdbx_seq_one_letter_code
_entity_poly.pdbx_strand_id
1 'polypeptide(L)'
;MEPYYTQAEQMYQVHGARGEDPTAPPFSAPYPFPAVSHEPRIQQLHDDLARAGYRPFHAPCGVMLNEQNAPFSACIRCKDCDGFPCLVHAKSDAEVLAVRPALQYRNVTLLTRAKAVKLNTNSTGTAVTEVVVARDGQKEAYEGGIVVVSAGAANSAKLLLLSANDKHPNGLANGSDQVGRNYMYHNSAAVLAISNEPNPTVFQKTLGLNDFYFGIDGFEYPMGNIQMVGKSQGPMYRGEKPIEAGLAPMFALDEVAKHAVDFWLSTEDLPMPDNRITLEQDGSIKLSYTPNNQVPKQKLYDKLKSMLNHLGMHPNHLIPRNLYMKNEIGVGGVAHQAGTARFGKDPKTSVLDIDCKAHELDNLYIVDTSFFPSIGAVNPALTAMANALRVGDHLLQRLK
;
A
#
# COMPACT_ATOMS: atom_id res chain seq x y z
N MET A 1 -11.36 11.53 11.12
CA MET A 1 -10.91 10.74 9.94
C MET A 1 -12.07 10.06 9.23
N GLU A 2 -13.08 9.54 9.96
CA GLU A 2 -14.16 8.77 9.36
C GLU A 2 -14.86 9.49 8.17
N PRO A 3 -15.27 10.77 8.25
CA PRO A 3 -15.88 11.45 7.09
C PRO A 3 -14.99 11.48 5.84
N TYR A 4 -13.69 11.56 6.03
CA TYR A 4 -12.72 11.54 4.94
C TYR A 4 -12.50 10.13 4.36
N TYR A 5 -12.66 9.08 5.18
CA TYR A 5 -12.71 7.72 4.65
C TYR A 5 -13.93 7.53 3.76
N THR A 6 -15.11 7.92 4.22
CA THR A 6 -16.33 7.87 3.42
C THR A 6 -16.19 8.68 2.12
N GLN A 7 -15.63 9.88 2.17
CA GLN A 7 -15.37 10.70 0.98
C GLN A 7 -14.38 10.04 0.03
N ALA A 8 -13.30 9.45 0.54
CA ALA A 8 -12.34 8.73 -0.26
C ALA A 8 -12.95 7.49 -0.92
N GLU A 9 -13.74 6.70 -0.19
CA GLU A 9 -14.45 5.55 -0.73
C GLU A 9 -15.38 5.95 -1.89
N GLN A 10 -16.11 7.05 -1.75
CA GLN A 10 -16.97 7.59 -2.83
C GLN A 10 -16.14 8.05 -4.02
N MET A 11 -15.11 8.86 -3.79
CA MET A 11 -14.25 9.41 -4.85
C MET A 11 -13.55 8.31 -5.63
N TYR A 12 -13.08 7.28 -4.95
CA TYR A 12 -12.34 6.15 -5.55
C TYR A 12 -13.23 4.95 -5.90
N GLN A 13 -14.56 5.15 -5.90
CA GLN A 13 -15.55 4.16 -6.37
C GLN A 13 -15.33 2.78 -5.73
N VAL A 14 -15.19 2.73 -4.41
CA VAL A 14 -14.87 1.50 -3.71
C VAL A 14 -16.07 0.56 -3.69
N HIS A 15 -15.86 -0.66 -4.15
CA HIS A 15 -16.77 -1.79 -4.01
C HIS A 15 -16.58 -2.45 -2.65
N GLY A 16 -17.66 -2.88 -1.99
CA GLY A 16 -17.57 -3.60 -0.73
C GLY A 16 -18.93 -3.91 -0.11
N ALA A 17 -18.91 -4.71 0.95
CA ALA A 17 -20.08 -5.02 1.78
C ALA A 17 -19.79 -4.66 3.24
N ARG A 18 -20.55 -3.73 3.80
CA ARG A 18 -20.41 -3.35 5.23
C ARG A 18 -20.90 -4.47 6.16
N GLY A 19 -20.19 -4.64 7.27
CA GLY A 19 -20.54 -5.58 8.32
C GLY A 19 -20.05 -7.01 8.14
N GLU A 20 -19.43 -7.34 7.01
CA GLU A 20 -18.80 -8.65 6.80
C GLU A 20 -17.43 -8.76 7.49
N ASP A 21 -16.57 -7.73 7.38
CA ASP A 21 -15.27 -7.72 8.06
C ASP A 21 -15.45 -7.48 9.56
N PRO A 22 -15.07 -8.44 10.42
CA PRO A 22 -15.22 -8.32 11.87
C PRO A 22 -14.33 -7.24 12.49
N THR A 23 -13.34 -6.74 11.74
CA THR A 23 -12.38 -5.73 12.20
C THR A 23 -12.66 -4.35 11.64
N ALA A 24 -13.71 -4.21 10.80
CA ALA A 24 -14.05 -2.93 10.18
C ALA A 24 -14.37 -1.87 11.26
N PRO A 25 -13.80 -0.66 11.13
CA PRO A 25 -14.13 0.44 12.03
C PRO A 25 -15.58 0.90 11.82
N PRO A 26 -16.14 1.67 12.77
CA PRO A 26 -17.43 2.32 12.57
C PRO A 26 -17.48 3.14 11.29
N PHE A 27 -18.59 3.14 10.60
CA PHE A 27 -18.81 3.82 9.33
C PHE A 27 -20.14 4.60 9.35
N SER A 28 -20.21 5.69 8.61
CA SER A 28 -21.41 6.55 8.51
C SER A 28 -22.19 6.35 7.22
N ALA A 29 -21.62 5.67 6.22
CA ALA A 29 -22.28 5.40 4.95
C ALA A 29 -21.93 4.01 4.40
N PRO A 30 -22.81 3.41 3.57
CA PRO A 30 -22.45 2.21 2.82
C PRO A 30 -21.33 2.49 1.82
N TYR A 31 -20.70 1.43 1.32
CA TYR A 31 -19.83 1.58 0.14
C TYR A 31 -20.65 2.09 -1.06
N PRO A 32 -20.05 2.92 -1.93
CA PRO A 32 -20.77 3.48 -3.09
C PRO A 32 -21.18 2.41 -4.11
N PHE A 33 -20.49 1.27 -4.15
CA PHE A 33 -20.78 0.17 -5.04
C PHE A 33 -20.86 -1.15 -4.28
N PRO A 34 -21.70 -2.10 -4.74
CA PRO A 34 -21.78 -3.41 -4.13
C PRO A 34 -20.44 -4.14 -4.21
N ALA A 35 -20.20 -5.08 -3.31
CA ALA A 35 -19.00 -5.92 -3.33
C ALA A 35 -18.80 -6.57 -4.70
N VAL A 36 -17.55 -6.71 -5.12
CA VAL A 36 -17.22 -7.49 -6.33
C VAL A 36 -17.55 -8.96 -6.06
N SER A 37 -18.36 -9.56 -6.91
CA SER A 37 -18.80 -10.95 -6.74
C SER A 37 -17.63 -11.93 -6.82
N HIS A 38 -17.67 -12.95 -5.98
CA HIS A 38 -16.73 -14.07 -6.07
C HIS A 38 -17.02 -14.89 -7.33
N GLU A 39 -15.97 -15.30 -8.05
CA GLU A 39 -16.11 -16.34 -9.06
C GLU A 39 -16.35 -17.69 -8.37
N PRO A 40 -16.94 -18.68 -9.06
CA PRO A 40 -17.47 -19.90 -8.42
C PRO A 40 -16.48 -20.64 -7.49
N ARG A 41 -15.20 -20.71 -7.84
CA ARG A 41 -14.20 -21.38 -6.99
C ARG A 41 -13.91 -20.60 -5.72
N ILE A 42 -13.91 -19.27 -5.81
CA ILE A 42 -13.70 -18.40 -4.65
C ILE A 42 -14.95 -18.36 -3.77
N GLN A 43 -16.14 -18.37 -4.37
CA GLN A 43 -17.39 -18.51 -3.64
C GLN A 43 -17.44 -19.83 -2.84
N GLN A 44 -17.03 -20.94 -3.47
CA GLN A 44 -16.92 -22.21 -2.77
C GLN A 44 -15.97 -22.12 -1.56
N LEU A 45 -14.81 -21.50 -1.74
CA LEU A 45 -13.85 -21.29 -0.64
C LEU A 45 -14.44 -20.44 0.48
N HIS A 46 -15.13 -19.35 0.13
CA HIS A 46 -15.84 -18.50 1.09
C HIS A 46 -16.82 -19.32 1.90
N ASP A 47 -17.67 -20.12 1.25
CA ASP A 47 -18.70 -20.91 1.91
C ASP A 47 -18.09 -22.02 2.79
N ASP A 48 -16.99 -22.64 2.35
CA ASP A 48 -16.26 -23.65 3.11
C ASP A 48 -15.65 -23.04 4.39
N LEU A 49 -15.04 -21.85 4.27
CA LEU A 49 -14.52 -21.12 5.43
C LEU A 49 -15.62 -20.73 6.41
N ALA A 50 -16.74 -20.22 5.91
CA ALA A 50 -17.88 -19.86 6.75
C ALA A 50 -18.47 -21.09 7.48
N ARG A 51 -18.62 -22.23 6.80
CA ARG A 51 -19.04 -23.50 7.42
C ARG A 51 -18.05 -24.01 8.47
N ALA A 52 -16.78 -23.73 8.31
CA ALA A 52 -15.74 -24.06 9.29
C ALA A 52 -15.69 -23.06 10.48
N GLY A 53 -16.58 -22.07 10.53
CA GLY A 53 -16.70 -21.12 11.63
C GLY A 53 -15.85 -19.86 11.51
N TYR A 54 -15.23 -19.63 10.35
CA TYR A 54 -14.51 -18.38 10.06
C TYR A 54 -15.46 -17.32 9.49
N ARG A 55 -14.99 -16.08 9.40
CA ARG A 55 -15.74 -14.92 8.89
C ARG A 55 -15.08 -14.34 7.65
N PRO A 56 -15.09 -15.08 6.52
CA PRO A 56 -14.61 -14.54 5.27
C PRO A 56 -15.48 -13.35 4.83
N PHE A 57 -14.89 -12.38 4.18
CA PHE A 57 -15.59 -11.20 3.70
C PHE A 57 -15.16 -10.83 2.28
N HIS A 58 -16.02 -10.07 1.59
CA HIS A 58 -15.65 -9.47 0.32
C HIS A 58 -14.61 -8.37 0.55
N ALA A 59 -13.39 -8.58 0.05
CA ALA A 59 -12.31 -7.60 0.19
C ALA A 59 -12.69 -6.30 -0.56
N PRO A 60 -12.73 -5.13 0.12
CA PRO A 60 -13.03 -3.88 -0.54
C PRO A 60 -12.06 -3.59 -1.68
N CYS A 61 -12.57 -3.15 -2.82
CA CYS A 61 -11.78 -2.99 -4.04
C CYS A 61 -12.15 -1.71 -4.80
N GLY A 62 -11.15 -0.87 -5.10
CA GLY A 62 -11.30 0.32 -5.94
C GLY A 62 -11.11 -0.01 -7.41
N VAL A 63 -12.20 -0.33 -8.11
CA VAL A 63 -12.22 -0.63 -9.55
C VAL A 63 -13.51 -0.09 -10.18
N MET A 64 -13.44 0.39 -11.40
CA MET A 64 -14.60 0.87 -12.15
C MET A 64 -15.32 -0.31 -12.84
N LEU A 65 -15.85 -1.21 -12.01
CA LEU A 65 -16.55 -2.42 -12.43
C LEU A 65 -18.07 -2.21 -12.43
N ASN A 66 -18.73 -2.65 -13.50
CA ASN A 66 -20.19 -2.71 -13.57
C ASN A 66 -20.61 -4.15 -13.92
N GLU A 67 -20.88 -4.95 -12.90
CA GLU A 67 -21.30 -6.34 -13.07
C GLU A 67 -22.73 -6.48 -13.62
N GLN A 68 -23.58 -5.47 -13.39
CA GLN A 68 -24.95 -5.46 -13.88
C GLN A 68 -25.02 -5.18 -15.39
N ASN A 69 -24.02 -4.46 -15.92
CA ASN A 69 -23.95 -4.08 -17.32
C ASN A 69 -22.52 -4.24 -17.85
N ALA A 70 -22.06 -5.48 -17.93
CA ALA A 70 -20.70 -5.84 -18.32
C ALA A 70 -20.22 -5.19 -19.64
N PRO A 71 -21.05 -5.06 -20.71
CA PRO A 71 -20.63 -4.36 -21.95
C PRO A 71 -20.24 -2.89 -21.75
N PHE A 72 -20.73 -2.24 -20.69
CA PHE A 72 -20.42 -0.84 -20.36
C PHE A 72 -19.49 -0.71 -19.13
N SER A 73 -18.93 -1.84 -18.67
CA SER A 73 -17.94 -1.84 -17.58
C SER A 73 -16.58 -1.41 -18.11
N ALA A 74 -15.95 -0.43 -17.46
CA ALA A 74 -14.56 -0.07 -17.75
C ALA A 74 -13.59 -1.21 -17.33
N CYS A 75 -13.84 -1.82 -16.17
CA CYS A 75 -13.06 -2.97 -15.71
C CYS A 75 -13.52 -4.25 -16.42
N ILE A 76 -12.59 -4.96 -17.03
CA ILE A 76 -12.82 -6.20 -17.77
C ILE A 76 -12.54 -7.46 -16.94
N ARG A 77 -12.27 -7.31 -15.63
CA ARG A 77 -11.92 -8.42 -14.72
C ARG A 77 -10.79 -9.30 -15.26
N CYS A 78 -9.68 -8.68 -15.67
CA CYS A 78 -8.53 -9.42 -16.21
C CYS A 78 -7.71 -10.10 -15.08
N LYS A 79 -6.89 -11.10 -15.47
CA LYS A 79 -6.02 -11.84 -14.55
C LYS A 79 -4.79 -11.04 -14.06
N ASP A 80 -4.46 -9.95 -14.75
CA ASP A 80 -3.21 -9.21 -14.54
C ASP A 80 -3.41 -7.96 -13.63
N CYS A 81 -4.40 -7.99 -12.74
CA CYS A 81 -4.77 -6.82 -11.94
C CYS A 81 -3.69 -6.42 -10.92
N ASP A 82 -3.05 -7.39 -10.26
CA ASP A 82 -1.98 -7.12 -9.29
C ASP A 82 -0.61 -7.01 -9.97
N GLY A 83 0.17 -6.02 -9.53
CA GLY A 83 1.55 -5.82 -9.99
C GLY A 83 1.69 -5.14 -11.35
N PHE A 84 0.61 -4.88 -12.10
CA PHE A 84 0.65 -4.30 -13.44
C PHE A 84 -0.18 -3.01 -13.55
N PRO A 85 0.25 -2.04 -14.37
CA PRO A 85 -0.59 -0.90 -14.75
C PRO A 85 -1.87 -1.37 -15.44
N CYS A 86 -2.98 -0.68 -15.19
CA CYS A 86 -4.24 -1.00 -15.83
C CYS A 86 -4.32 -0.41 -17.24
N LEU A 87 -4.23 -1.25 -18.27
CA LEU A 87 -4.24 -0.80 -19.67
C LEU A 87 -5.57 -0.18 -20.14
N VAL A 88 -6.67 -0.50 -19.43
CA VAL A 88 -8.00 0.07 -19.70
C VAL A 88 -8.38 1.20 -18.74
N HIS A 89 -7.44 1.65 -17.91
CA HIS A 89 -7.64 2.74 -16.93
C HIS A 89 -8.85 2.54 -16.01
N ALA A 90 -9.11 1.31 -15.62
CA ALA A 90 -10.26 0.93 -14.78
C ALA A 90 -9.91 0.67 -13.31
N LYS A 91 -8.63 0.78 -12.91
CA LYS A 91 -8.28 0.90 -11.49
C LYS A 91 -8.68 2.29 -11.01
N SER A 92 -9.32 2.34 -9.85
CA SER A 92 -9.71 3.59 -9.20
C SER A 92 -8.50 4.18 -8.49
N ASP A 93 -7.52 4.65 -9.25
CA ASP A 93 -6.30 5.26 -8.72
C ASP A 93 -6.33 6.80 -8.80
N ALA A 94 -5.33 7.44 -8.17
CA ALA A 94 -5.26 8.89 -8.10
C ALA A 94 -5.03 9.55 -9.47
N GLU A 95 -4.37 8.89 -10.42
CA GLU A 95 -4.23 9.43 -11.77
C GLU A 95 -5.59 9.53 -12.45
N VAL A 96 -6.35 8.43 -12.44
CA VAL A 96 -7.61 8.32 -13.18
C VAL A 96 -8.69 9.17 -12.53
N LEU A 97 -8.84 9.13 -11.20
CA LEU A 97 -9.97 9.72 -10.50
C LEU A 97 -9.67 11.08 -9.82
N ALA A 98 -8.42 11.51 -9.79
CA ALA A 98 -8.05 12.80 -9.21
C ALA A 98 -7.28 13.68 -10.18
N VAL A 99 -6.13 13.22 -10.70
CA VAL A 99 -5.25 14.04 -11.56
C VAL A 99 -5.94 14.40 -12.88
N ARG A 100 -6.48 13.40 -13.60
CA ARG A 100 -7.15 13.66 -14.89
C ARG A 100 -8.32 14.63 -14.79
N PRO A 101 -9.25 14.50 -13.80
CA PRO A 101 -10.29 15.50 -13.58
C PRO A 101 -9.73 16.88 -13.21
N ALA A 102 -8.67 16.94 -12.37
CA ALA A 102 -8.06 18.21 -12.00
C ALA A 102 -7.49 18.97 -13.19
N LEU A 103 -6.93 18.27 -14.19
CA LEU A 103 -6.38 18.88 -15.40
C LEU A 103 -7.43 19.55 -16.31
N GLN A 104 -8.72 19.37 -16.04
CA GLN A 104 -9.78 20.09 -16.74
C GLN A 104 -9.89 21.55 -16.29
N TYR A 105 -9.30 21.90 -15.15
CA TYR A 105 -9.28 23.27 -14.64
C TYR A 105 -8.08 24.04 -15.19
N ARG A 106 -8.32 25.24 -15.73
CA ARG A 106 -7.31 26.07 -16.40
C ARG A 106 -6.14 26.51 -15.49
N ASN A 107 -6.37 26.52 -14.18
CA ASN A 107 -5.39 26.90 -13.16
C ASN A 107 -4.57 25.71 -12.67
N VAL A 108 -4.76 24.50 -13.22
CA VAL A 108 -3.98 23.30 -12.89
C VAL A 108 -2.99 23.01 -14.01
N THR A 109 -1.72 22.90 -13.66
CA THR A 109 -0.64 22.55 -14.59
C THR A 109 0.06 21.29 -14.13
N LEU A 110 0.17 20.29 -15.00
CA LEU A 110 0.96 19.08 -14.77
C LEU A 110 2.29 19.19 -15.55
N LEU A 111 3.40 19.12 -14.83
CA LEU A 111 4.73 19.00 -15.43
C LEU A 111 5.19 17.54 -15.36
N THR A 112 5.35 16.92 -16.51
CA THR A 112 5.90 15.57 -16.63
C THR A 112 7.41 15.61 -16.84
N ARG A 113 8.11 14.48 -16.59
CA ARG A 113 9.58 14.38 -16.65
C ARG A 113 10.28 15.41 -15.77
N ALA A 114 9.60 15.92 -14.75
CA ALA A 114 10.03 16.97 -13.85
C ALA A 114 10.33 16.35 -12.47
N LYS A 115 11.59 16.27 -12.09
CA LYS A 115 12.04 15.68 -10.82
C LYS A 115 12.43 16.80 -9.87
N ALA A 116 11.68 16.99 -8.78
CA ALA A 116 12.10 17.84 -7.68
C ALA A 116 13.40 17.29 -7.05
N VAL A 117 14.42 18.10 -6.99
CA VAL A 117 15.77 17.70 -6.52
C VAL A 117 16.22 18.46 -5.28
N LYS A 118 15.63 19.63 -4.99
CA LYS A 118 15.95 20.44 -3.82
C LYS A 118 14.81 21.40 -3.50
N LEU A 119 14.63 21.70 -2.23
CA LEU A 119 13.79 22.77 -1.71
C LEU A 119 14.70 23.83 -1.10
N ASN A 120 14.63 25.07 -1.58
CA ASN A 120 15.34 26.19 -1.04
C ASN A 120 14.46 27.00 -0.07
N THR A 121 15.06 27.57 0.98
CA THR A 121 14.33 28.34 2.01
C THR A 121 14.68 29.81 1.92
N ASN A 122 13.87 30.63 2.59
CA ASN A 122 14.20 32.03 2.87
C ASN A 122 15.44 32.10 3.78
N SER A 123 16.00 33.30 3.96
CA SER A 123 17.21 33.54 4.76
C SER A 123 17.07 33.16 6.24
N THR A 124 15.85 33.15 6.77
CA THR A 124 15.57 32.73 8.15
C THR A 124 15.40 31.21 8.30
N GLY A 125 15.22 30.48 7.19
CA GLY A 125 14.97 29.04 7.19
C GLY A 125 13.54 28.63 7.57
N THR A 126 12.59 29.58 7.64
CA THR A 126 11.24 29.34 8.17
C THR A 126 10.21 29.00 7.07
N ALA A 127 10.53 29.20 5.80
CA ALA A 127 9.62 28.92 4.68
C ALA A 127 10.39 28.46 3.44
N VAL A 128 9.81 27.52 2.70
CA VAL A 128 10.28 27.16 1.37
C VAL A 128 9.91 28.27 0.40
N THR A 129 10.91 28.77 -0.32
CA THR A 129 10.72 29.81 -1.35
C THR A 129 10.77 29.28 -2.75
N GLU A 130 11.48 28.15 -2.96
CA GLU A 130 11.76 27.65 -4.29
C GLU A 130 11.85 26.13 -4.31
N VAL A 131 11.25 25.51 -5.31
CA VAL A 131 11.38 24.08 -5.65
C VAL A 131 12.27 23.98 -6.88
N VAL A 132 13.46 23.41 -6.73
CA VAL A 132 14.38 23.14 -7.85
C VAL A 132 14.02 21.82 -8.51
N VAL A 133 13.77 21.86 -9.80
CA VAL A 133 13.33 20.72 -10.61
C VAL A 133 14.37 20.42 -11.70
N ALA A 134 14.78 19.18 -11.80
CA ALA A 134 15.56 18.68 -12.94
C ALA A 134 14.59 18.19 -14.03
N ARG A 135 14.70 18.78 -15.21
CA ARG A 135 13.86 18.47 -16.36
C ARG A 135 14.64 18.61 -17.65
N ASP A 136 14.60 17.59 -18.50
CA ASP A 136 15.26 17.55 -19.81
C ASP A 136 16.74 17.98 -19.77
N GLY A 137 17.46 17.58 -18.71
CA GLY A 137 18.89 17.88 -18.50
C GLY A 137 19.19 19.28 -17.94
N GLN A 138 18.17 20.10 -17.68
CA GLN A 138 18.28 21.43 -17.10
C GLN A 138 17.69 21.50 -15.70
N LYS A 139 18.06 22.53 -14.94
CA LYS A 139 17.42 22.87 -13.66
C LYS A 139 16.50 24.06 -13.87
N GLU A 140 15.26 23.89 -13.44
CA GLU A 140 14.22 24.91 -13.39
C GLU A 140 13.87 25.20 -11.93
N ALA A 141 13.41 26.40 -11.64
CA ALA A 141 12.99 26.81 -10.30
C ALA A 141 11.53 27.25 -10.32
N TYR A 142 10.79 26.81 -9.34
CA TYR A 142 9.37 27.14 -9.17
C TYR A 142 9.12 27.69 -7.78
N GLU A 143 8.38 28.78 -7.68
CA GLU A 143 7.97 29.41 -6.44
C GLU A 143 6.51 29.08 -6.13
N GLY A 144 6.18 29.00 -4.84
CA GLY A 144 4.81 28.76 -4.39
C GLY A 144 4.57 29.21 -2.96
N GLY A 145 3.38 29.76 -2.70
CA GLY A 145 2.96 30.16 -1.34
C GLY A 145 2.82 28.96 -0.38
N ILE A 146 2.45 27.80 -0.93
CA ILE A 146 2.39 26.50 -0.23
C ILE A 146 3.12 25.46 -1.08
N VAL A 147 3.93 24.64 -0.44
CA VAL A 147 4.63 23.52 -1.06
C VAL A 147 4.16 22.22 -0.43
N VAL A 148 3.67 21.29 -1.25
CA VAL A 148 3.24 19.96 -0.82
C VAL A 148 4.15 18.91 -1.43
N VAL A 149 4.78 18.11 -0.58
CA VAL A 149 5.60 16.97 -0.98
C VAL A 149 4.77 15.69 -0.85
N SER A 150 4.64 14.94 -1.94
CA SER A 150 3.88 13.67 -2.01
C SER A 150 4.64 12.67 -2.89
N ALA A 151 5.93 12.45 -2.58
CA ALA A 151 6.81 11.62 -3.40
C ALA A 151 6.91 10.16 -2.90
N GLY A 152 6.12 9.79 -1.90
CA GLY A 152 6.14 8.51 -1.20
C GLY A 152 7.24 8.47 -0.12
N ALA A 153 7.07 7.59 0.88
CA ALA A 153 7.85 7.61 2.11
C ALA A 153 9.37 7.71 1.89
N ALA A 154 9.92 6.93 0.98
CA ALA A 154 11.36 6.94 0.73
C ALA A 154 11.85 8.22 0.03
N ASN A 155 11.15 8.66 -1.02
CA ASN A 155 11.60 9.81 -1.80
C ASN A 155 11.28 11.15 -1.14
N SER A 156 10.21 11.26 -0.36
CA SER A 156 9.92 12.45 0.44
C SER A 156 11.00 12.69 1.48
N ALA A 157 11.40 11.65 2.23
CA ALA A 157 12.54 11.75 3.14
C ALA A 157 13.84 12.12 2.41
N LYS A 158 14.12 11.47 1.26
CA LYS A 158 15.28 11.81 0.43
C LYS A 158 15.31 13.29 0.03
N LEU A 159 14.17 13.82 -0.44
CA LEU A 159 14.08 15.22 -0.88
C LEU A 159 14.38 16.18 0.28
N LEU A 160 13.85 15.90 1.47
CA LEU A 160 14.12 16.71 2.66
C LEU A 160 15.60 16.67 3.05
N LEU A 161 16.22 15.48 3.06
CA LEU A 161 17.64 15.31 3.37
C LEU A 161 18.55 15.99 2.34
N LEU A 162 18.24 15.89 1.04
CA LEU A 162 18.98 16.60 -0.04
C LEU A 162 18.84 18.12 0.02
N SER A 163 17.83 18.61 0.74
CA SER A 163 17.54 20.04 0.87
C SER A 163 18.25 20.69 2.07
N ALA A 164 19.27 20.02 2.63
CA ALA A 164 20.12 20.60 3.67
C ALA A 164 20.71 21.98 3.25
N ASN A 165 20.80 22.88 4.23
CA ASN A 165 21.36 24.22 4.08
C ASN A 165 21.88 24.74 5.44
N ASP A 166 22.39 25.97 5.49
CA ASP A 166 22.98 26.54 6.71
C ASP A 166 22.01 26.62 7.92
N LYS A 167 20.69 26.74 7.67
CA LYS A 167 19.66 26.76 8.71
C LYS A 167 19.17 25.35 9.07
N HIS A 168 19.26 24.42 8.15
CA HIS A 168 18.85 23.02 8.28
C HIS A 168 20.01 22.08 7.90
N PRO A 169 21.10 22.03 8.68
CA PRO A 169 22.33 21.32 8.28
C PRO A 169 22.14 19.78 8.15
N ASN A 170 21.15 19.22 8.84
CA ASN A 170 20.86 17.78 8.83
C ASN A 170 19.72 17.39 7.86
N GLY A 171 19.31 18.31 6.98
CA GLY A 171 18.16 18.16 6.09
C GLY A 171 17.01 19.08 6.50
N LEU A 172 16.17 19.42 5.55
CA LEU A 172 15.03 20.30 5.75
C LEU A 172 14.00 19.66 6.69
N ALA A 173 13.42 20.42 7.63
CA ALA A 173 12.50 19.94 8.67
C ALA A 173 13.09 18.82 9.56
N ASN A 174 14.40 18.75 9.72
CA ASN A 174 15.09 17.66 10.40
C ASN A 174 15.94 18.13 11.62
N GLY A 175 15.57 19.20 12.27
CA GLY A 175 16.23 19.66 13.50
C GLY A 175 16.11 18.66 14.65
N SER A 176 15.06 17.86 14.67
CA SER A 176 14.83 16.77 15.64
C SER A 176 15.44 15.42 15.25
N ASP A 177 16.12 15.31 14.11
CA ASP A 177 16.65 14.06 13.53
C ASP A 177 15.55 12.97 13.32
N GLN A 178 14.32 13.39 13.00
CA GLN A 178 13.20 12.44 12.78
C GLN A 178 12.96 12.14 11.30
N VAL A 179 13.46 12.94 10.35
CA VAL A 179 13.32 12.68 8.93
C VAL A 179 14.07 11.40 8.54
N GLY A 180 13.37 10.52 7.84
CA GLY A 180 13.88 9.23 7.40
C GLY A 180 13.83 8.12 8.44
N ARG A 181 13.66 8.41 9.75
CA ARG A 181 13.51 7.40 10.80
C ARG A 181 12.16 6.70 10.75
N ASN A 182 12.06 5.57 11.46
CA ASN A 182 10.83 4.78 11.58
C ASN A 182 10.26 4.32 10.23
N TYR A 183 11.14 4.04 9.28
CA TYR A 183 10.72 3.41 8.04
C TYR A 183 10.03 2.09 8.34
N MET A 184 8.84 1.91 7.81
CA MET A 184 8.01 0.72 7.96
C MET A 184 7.53 0.25 6.59
N TYR A 185 7.29 -1.05 6.48
CA TYR A 185 6.51 -1.65 5.41
C TYR A 185 5.80 -2.89 5.97
N HIS A 186 4.85 -3.48 5.24
CA HIS A 186 4.22 -4.70 5.75
C HIS A 186 5.18 -5.90 5.69
N ASN A 187 5.27 -6.65 6.79
CA ASN A 187 5.85 -7.98 6.75
C ASN A 187 4.93 -8.89 5.93
N SER A 188 5.23 -9.07 4.65
CA SER A 188 4.34 -9.74 3.70
C SER A 188 4.89 -11.07 3.22
N ALA A 189 4.00 -12.01 2.94
CA ALA A 189 4.31 -13.26 2.28
C ALA A 189 3.21 -13.66 1.30
N ALA A 190 3.58 -14.12 0.13
CA ALA A 190 2.68 -14.79 -0.79
C ALA A 190 2.64 -16.29 -0.46
N VAL A 191 1.45 -16.86 -0.40
CA VAL A 191 1.23 -18.29 -0.12
C VAL A 191 0.32 -18.87 -1.19
N LEU A 192 0.80 -19.93 -1.84
CA LEU A 192 0.03 -20.70 -2.79
C LEU A 192 -0.57 -21.92 -2.11
N ALA A 193 -1.86 -22.05 -2.16
CA ALA A 193 -2.56 -23.28 -1.80
C ALA A 193 -2.89 -24.05 -3.09
N ILE A 194 -2.34 -25.25 -3.20
CA ILE A 194 -2.57 -26.07 -4.39
C ILE A 194 -3.82 -26.91 -4.16
N SER A 195 -4.88 -26.59 -4.88
CA SER A 195 -6.15 -27.31 -4.84
C SER A 195 -6.05 -28.61 -5.65
N ASN A 196 -6.76 -29.66 -5.22
CA ASN A 196 -6.90 -30.89 -6.00
C ASN A 196 -7.63 -30.62 -7.32
N GLU A 197 -8.63 -29.75 -7.28
CA GLU A 197 -9.38 -29.32 -8.46
C GLU A 197 -8.74 -28.06 -9.06
N PRO A 198 -8.81 -27.90 -10.38
CA PRO A 198 -8.38 -26.67 -11.02
C PRO A 198 -9.11 -25.44 -10.46
N ASN A 199 -8.39 -24.33 -10.34
CA ASN A 199 -8.95 -23.03 -10.01
C ASN A 199 -9.08 -22.18 -11.30
N PRO A 200 -10.24 -22.18 -11.97
CA PRO A 200 -10.45 -21.43 -13.20
C PRO A 200 -10.66 -19.94 -12.99
N THR A 201 -10.65 -19.47 -11.76
CA THR A 201 -10.85 -18.06 -11.40
C THR A 201 -9.86 -17.18 -12.14
N VAL A 202 -10.35 -16.09 -12.71
CA VAL A 202 -9.55 -15.09 -13.41
C VAL A 202 -9.24 -13.92 -12.47
N PHE A 203 -10.27 -13.34 -11.86
CA PHE A 203 -10.15 -12.21 -10.94
C PHE A 203 -10.42 -12.68 -9.51
N GLN A 204 -9.41 -13.24 -8.86
CA GLN A 204 -9.60 -13.88 -7.56
C GLN A 204 -9.43 -12.98 -6.34
N LYS A 205 -8.95 -11.75 -6.47
CA LYS A 205 -8.70 -10.80 -5.36
C LYS A 205 -9.99 -10.22 -4.79
N THR A 206 -10.91 -11.08 -4.38
CA THR A 206 -12.22 -10.67 -3.88
C THR A 206 -12.50 -11.10 -2.45
N LEU A 207 -11.67 -11.99 -1.85
CA LEU A 207 -11.88 -12.54 -0.52
C LEU A 207 -10.79 -12.08 0.45
N GLY A 208 -11.20 -11.68 1.65
CA GLY A 208 -10.36 -11.38 2.80
C GLY A 208 -10.78 -12.18 4.04
N LEU A 209 -9.87 -12.29 5.01
CA LEU A 209 -10.10 -12.94 6.30
C LEU A 209 -9.30 -12.22 7.39
N ASN A 210 -10.00 -11.69 8.40
CA ASN A 210 -9.43 -10.93 9.51
C ASN A 210 -9.70 -11.56 10.88
N ASP A 211 -10.12 -12.82 10.94
CA ASP A 211 -10.42 -13.51 12.21
C ASP A 211 -9.27 -13.49 13.21
N PHE A 212 -8.05 -13.41 12.73
CA PHE A 212 -6.83 -13.44 13.54
C PHE A 212 -6.18 -12.06 13.69
N TYR A 213 -6.82 -11.00 13.18
CA TYR A 213 -6.21 -9.67 13.10
C TYR A 213 -5.76 -9.17 14.48
N PHE A 214 -6.62 -9.27 15.49
CA PHE A 214 -6.34 -8.80 16.86
C PHE A 214 -5.74 -9.86 17.78
N GLY A 215 -5.41 -11.06 17.27
CA GLY A 215 -4.81 -12.13 18.04
C GLY A 215 -5.63 -13.43 18.00
N ILE A 216 -5.20 -14.39 18.79
CA ILE A 216 -5.84 -15.70 18.98
C ILE A 216 -5.69 -16.15 20.45
N ASP A 217 -6.39 -17.18 20.83
CA ASP A 217 -6.19 -17.82 22.14
C ASP A 217 -4.72 -18.21 22.34
N GLY A 218 -4.15 -17.77 23.45
CA GLY A 218 -2.73 -17.98 23.77
C GLY A 218 -1.74 -17.07 23.03
N PHE A 219 -2.23 -16.10 22.26
CA PHE A 219 -1.43 -15.06 21.65
C PHE A 219 -2.26 -13.79 21.38
N GLU A 220 -2.29 -12.90 22.35
CA GLU A 220 -3.14 -11.71 22.39
C GLU A 220 -2.62 -10.50 21.58
N TYR A 221 -1.47 -10.64 20.90
CA TYR A 221 -0.95 -9.58 20.01
C TYR A 221 -1.56 -9.65 18.61
N PRO A 222 -1.73 -8.51 17.93
CA PRO A 222 -2.20 -8.48 16.55
C PRO A 222 -1.36 -9.37 15.63
N MET A 223 -2.03 -10.17 14.79
CA MET A 223 -1.34 -11.05 13.84
C MET A 223 -1.36 -10.49 12.42
N GLY A 224 -2.49 -9.96 11.96
CA GLY A 224 -2.56 -9.33 10.66
C GLY A 224 -3.68 -9.83 9.76
N ASN A 225 -3.57 -9.51 8.48
CA ASN A 225 -4.57 -9.71 7.45
C ASN A 225 -4.20 -10.90 6.54
N ILE A 226 -5.21 -11.67 6.16
CA ILE A 226 -5.16 -12.65 5.08
C ILE A 226 -6.08 -12.14 3.98
N GLN A 227 -5.57 -11.96 2.78
CA GLN A 227 -6.36 -11.61 1.61
C GLN A 227 -5.90 -12.41 0.40
N MET A 228 -6.74 -12.52 -0.62
CA MET A 228 -6.31 -13.07 -1.89
C MET A 228 -5.50 -12.05 -2.68
N VAL A 229 -4.60 -12.54 -3.49
CA VAL A 229 -3.83 -11.77 -4.46
C VAL A 229 -4.24 -12.20 -5.88
N GLY A 230 -3.83 -11.48 -6.89
CA GLY A 230 -4.09 -11.83 -8.28
C GLY A 230 -3.61 -13.23 -8.64
N LYS A 231 -4.25 -13.83 -9.62
CA LYS A 231 -3.96 -15.20 -10.08
C LYS A 231 -2.51 -15.33 -10.52
N SER A 232 -1.75 -16.21 -9.89
CA SER A 232 -0.39 -16.53 -10.30
C SER A 232 -0.33 -17.24 -11.68
N GLN A 233 0.78 -17.08 -12.35
CA GLN A 233 1.03 -17.61 -13.69
C GLN A 233 2.38 -18.30 -13.74
N GLY A 234 2.56 -19.31 -14.57
CA GLY A 234 3.82 -20.06 -14.70
C GLY A 234 5.06 -19.18 -14.88
N PRO A 235 5.06 -18.14 -15.73
CA PRO A 235 6.18 -17.22 -15.88
C PRO A 235 6.54 -16.45 -14.60
N MET A 236 5.56 -16.15 -13.72
CA MET A 236 5.83 -15.48 -12.43
C MET A 236 6.68 -16.35 -11.52
N TYR A 237 6.39 -17.65 -11.45
CA TYR A 237 7.19 -18.59 -10.65
C TYR A 237 8.65 -18.64 -11.10
N ARG A 238 8.86 -18.64 -12.43
CA ARG A 238 10.21 -18.63 -12.99
C ARG A 238 10.94 -17.32 -12.69
N GLY A 239 10.24 -16.19 -12.72
CA GLY A 239 10.79 -14.88 -12.37
C GLY A 239 11.17 -14.78 -10.89
N GLU A 240 10.33 -15.30 -10.00
CA GLU A 240 10.55 -15.26 -8.54
C GLU A 240 11.65 -16.23 -8.07
N LYS A 241 11.77 -17.39 -8.71
CA LYS A 241 12.72 -18.45 -8.35
C LYS A 241 13.49 -18.92 -9.60
N PRO A 242 14.34 -18.08 -10.17
CA PRO A 242 14.97 -18.36 -11.47
C PRO A 242 15.87 -19.59 -11.45
N ILE A 243 16.48 -19.94 -10.34
CA ILE A 243 17.34 -21.13 -10.21
C ILE A 243 16.45 -22.38 -10.07
N GLU A 244 15.58 -22.39 -9.06
CA GLU A 244 14.77 -23.56 -8.70
C GLU A 244 13.68 -23.84 -9.76
N ALA A 245 12.93 -22.82 -10.17
CA ALA A 245 11.89 -22.95 -11.17
C ALA A 245 12.41 -22.90 -12.62
N GLY A 246 13.64 -22.44 -12.83
CA GLY A 246 14.29 -22.41 -14.12
C GLY A 246 14.49 -23.79 -14.76
N LEU A 247 14.67 -24.82 -13.91
CA LEU A 247 14.81 -26.23 -14.34
C LEU A 247 13.46 -26.90 -14.63
N ALA A 248 12.34 -26.35 -14.13
CA ALA A 248 11.03 -26.92 -14.38
C ALA A 248 10.52 -26.55 -15.79
N PRO A 249 9.95 -27.52 -16.53
CA PRO A 249 9.29 -27.25 -17.81
C PRO A 249 8.13 -26.26 -17.60
N MET A 250 7.89 -25.34 -18.55
CA MET A 250 6.85 -24.32 -18.43
C MET A 250 5.47 -24.94 -18.22
N PHE A 251 5.13 -26.02 -18.91
CA PHE A 251 3.85 -26.69 -18.74
C PHE A 251 3.59 -27.19 -17.30
N ALA A 252 4.65 -27.59 -16.58
CA ALA A 252 4.52 -27.97 -15.17
C ALA A 252 4.24 -26.77 -14.27
N LEU A 253 4.87 -25.62 -14.55
CA LEU A 253 4.60 -24.37 -13.84
C LEU A 253 3.18 -23.85 -14.14
N ASP A 254 2.72 -23.99 -15.36
CA ASP A 254 1.36 -23.62 -15.76
C ASP A 254 0.31 -24.53 -15.09
N GLU A 255 0.60 -25.83 -14.95
CA GLU A 255 -0.30 -26.74 -14.23
C GLU A 255 -0.37 -26.40 -12.74
N VAL A 256 0.75 -26.06 -12.12
CA VAL A 256 0.75 -25.53 -10.74
C VAL A 256 -0.09 -24.26 -10.63
N ALA A 257 0.10 -23.31 -11.55
CA ALA A 257 -0.66 -22.06 -11.57
C ALA A 257 -2.17 -22.31 -11.76
N LYS A 258 -2.54 -23.27 -12.60
CA LYS A 258 -3.93 -23.64 -12.84
C LYS A 258 -4.64 -24.15 -11.58
N HIS A 259 -3.94 -24.83 -10.68
CA HIS A 259 -4.47 -25.33 -9.42
C HIS A 259 -4.29 -24.38 -8.24
N ALA A 260 -3.49 -23.33 -8.38
CA ALA A 260 -3.16 -22.43 -7.28
C ALA A 260 -4.37 -21.56 -6.87
N VAL A 261 -4.53 -21.41 -5.56
CA VAL A 261 -5.34 -20.39 -4.89
C VAL A 261 -4.36 -19.53 -4.13
N ASP A 262 -4.24 -18.27 -4.51
CA ASP A 262 -3.12 -17.41 -4.11
C ASP A 262 -3.54 -16.46 -2.99
N PHE A 263 -2.81 -16.51 -1.88
CA PHE A 263 -3.03 -15.68 -0.70
C PHE A 263 -1.87 -14.71 -0.48
N TRP A 264 -2.20 -13.56 0.06
CA TRP A 264 -1.26 -12.59 0.60
C TRP A 264 -1.47 -12.48 2.10
N LEU A 265 -0.41 -12.74 2.85
CA LEU A 265 -0.35 -12.48 4.28
C LEU A 265 0.32 -11.15 4.51
N SER A 266 -0.25 -10.32 5.36
CA SER A 266 0.30 -9.05 5.73
C SER A 266 0.24 -8.86 7.24
N THR A 267 1.37 -8.57 7.86
CA THR A 267 1.53 -8.30 9.29
C THR A 267 2.16 -6.92 9.46
N GLU A 268 1.81 -6.24 10.53
CA GLU A 268 2.39 -4.94 10.84
C GLU A 268 3.90 -5.02 11.05
N ASP A 269 4.63 -4.10 10.44
CA ASP A 269 6.01 -3.77 10.77
C ASP A 269 6.00 -2.63 11.81
N LEU A 270 6.70 -2.80 12.92
CA LEU A 270 6.68 -1.82 14.01
C LEU A 270 7.67 -0.67 13.75
N PRO A 271 7.32 0.56 14.12
CA PRO A 271 8.22 1.69 13.97
C PRO A 271 9.46 1.52 14.85
N MET A 272 10.63 1.53 14.23
CA MET A 272 11.93 1.52 14.90
C MET A 272 12.77 2.70 14.42
N PRO A 273 13.30 3.56 15.30
CA PRO A 273 14.09 4.73 14.90
C PRO A 273 15.31 4.41 14.04
N ASP A 274 15.89 3.21 14.20
CA ASP A 274 17.06 2.77 13.45
C ASP A 274 16.73 2.18 12.08
N ASN A 275 15.46 1.82 11.84
CA ASN A 275 14.96 1.56 10.50
C ASN A 275 14.79 2.91 9.80
N ARG A 276 15.77 3.31 8.99
CA ARG A 276 15.83 4.67 8.48
C ARG A 276 16.39 4.81 7.07
N ILE A 277 15.91 5.85 6.42
CA ILE A 277 16.44 6.38 5.17
C ILE A 277 17.52 7.40 5.52
N THR A 278 18.70 7.23 4.92
CA THR A 278 19.79 8.22 4.87
C THR A 278 20.25 8.37 3.43
N LEU A 279 21.27 9.20 3.19
CA LEU A 279 21.83 9.37 1.86
C LEU A 279 23.25 8.81 1.79
N GLU A 280 23.58 8.20 0.67
CA GLU A 280 24.98 7.95 0.26
C GLU A 280 25.63 9.24 -0.25
N GLN A 281 26.94 9.22 -0.48
CA GLN A 281 27.69 10.39 -0.93
C GLN A 281 27.21 10.95 -2.29
N ASP A 282 26.67 10.10 -3.15
CA ASP A 282 26.12 10.47 -4.44
C ASP A 282 24.67 10.98 -4.37
N GLY A 283 24.09 11.06 -3.16
CA GLY A 283 22.71 11.44 -2.92
C GLY A 283 21.69 10.32 -3.20
N SER A 284 22.12 9.09 -3.43
CA SER A 284 21.22 7.94 -3.50
C SER A 284 20.68 7.56 -2.11
N ILE A 285 19.55 6.84 -2.09
CA ILE A 285 18.94 6.37 -0.84
C ILE A 285 19.78 5.22 -0.28
N LYS A 286 20.15 5.35 0.99
CA LYS A 286 20.60 4.26 1.84
C LYS A 286 19.49 3.90 2.82
N LEU A 287 19.00 2.67 2.75
CA LEU A 287 18.05 2.12 3.72
C LEU A 287 18.78 1.23 4.73
N SER A 288 18.79 1.64 5.98
CA SER A 288 19.13 0.77 7.13
C SER A 288 17.85 0.15 7.64
N TYR A 289 17.73 -1.19 7.60
CA TYR A 289 16.51 -1.87 7.98
C TYR A 289 16.78 -3.19 8.68
N THR A 290 16.20 -3.36 9.85
CA THR A 290 16.19 -4.61 10.60
C THR A 290 14.76 -5.12 10.70
N PRO A 291 14.45 -6.32 10.17
CA PRO A 291 13.13 -6.92 10.28
C PRO A 291 12.70 -7.09 11.74
N ASN A 292 11.45 -6.75 12.01
CA ASN A 292 10.86 -6.92 13.34
C ASN A 292 9.49 -7.60 13.25
N ASN A 293 8.84 -7.84 14.37
CA ASN A 293 7.48 -8.39 14.47
C ASN A 293 7.25 -9.69 13.66
N GLN A 294 8.23 -10.58 13.63
CA GLN A 294 8.19 -11.79 12.79
C GLN A 294 7.35 -12.92 13.40
N VAL A 295 7.14 -12.93 14.73
CA VAL A 295 6.34 -13.96 15.42
C VAL A 295 4.88 -13.97 14.97
N PRO A 296 4.18 -12.84 14.93
CA PRO A 296 2.81 -12.77 14.40
C PRO A 296 2.71 -13.29 12.95
N LYS A 297 3.66 -12.91 12.09
CA LYS A 297 3.70 -13.37 10.69
C LYS A 297 3.79 -14.90 10.60
N GLN A 298 4.66 -15.53 11.39
CA GLN A 298 4.78 -16.99 11.38
C GLN A 298 3.49 -17.66 11.90
N LYS A 299 2.92 -17.13 12.98
CA LYS A 299 1.64 -17.64 13.53
C LYS A 299 0.50 -17.51 12.53
N LEU A 300 0.40 -16.38 11.82
CA LEU A 300 -0.61 -16.16 10.78
C LEU A 300 -0.47 -17.18 9.63
N TYR A 301 0.76 -17.44 9.21
CA TYR A 301 1.05 -18.47 8.20
C TYR A 301 0.65 -19.88 8.68
N ASP A 302 0.95 -20.22 9.93
CA ASP A 302 0.59 -21.53 10.49
C ASP A 302 -0.93 -21.69 10.63
N LYS A 303 -1.65 -20.61 10.96
CA LYS A 303 -3.12 -20.59 10.96
C LYS A 303 -3.69 -20.79 9.56
N LEU A 304 -3.18 -20.09 8.57
CA LEU A 304 -3.61 -20.28 7.17
C LEU A 304 -3.40 -21.72 6.72
N LYS A 305 -2.24 -22.32 6.97
CA LYS A 305 -1.98 -23.73 6.63
C LYS A 305 -2.96 -24.70 7.30
N SER A 306 -3.18 -24.52 8.60
CA SER A 306 -4.10 -25.36 9.37
C SER A 306 -5.52 -25.27 8.79
N MET A 307 -5.97 -24.09 8.49
CA MET A 307 -7.28 -23.81 7.92
C MET A 307 -7.43 -24.45 6.52
N LEU A 308 -6.46 -24.25 5.64
CA LEU A 308 -6.48 -24.80 4.27
C LEU A 308 -6.42 -26.33 4.27
N ASN A 309 -5.64 -26.94 5.16
CA ASN A 309 -5.61 -28.40 5.32
C ASN A 309 -6.95 -28.94 5.79
N HIS A 310 -7.62 -28.27 6.71
CA HIS A 310 -8.96 -28.66 7.18
C HIS A 310 -10.00 -28.60 6.04
N LEU A 311 -9.86 -27.66 5.13
CA LEU A 311 -10.74 -27.53 3.96
C LEU A 311 -10.36 -28.42 2.76
N GLY A 312 -9.42 -29.33 2.93
CA GLY A 312 -8.97 -30.24 1.85
C GLY A 312 -8.02 -29.58 0.85
N MET A 313 -7.51 -28.39 1.14
CA MET A 313 -6.43 -27.77 0.39
C MET A 313 -5.08 -28.15 0.99
N HIS A 314 -4.14 -28.50 0.16
CA HIS A 314 -2.82 -28.93 0.61
C HIS A 314 -1.74 -27.99 0.08
N PRO A 315 -1.29 -27.02 0.90
CA PRO A 315 -0.25 -26.09 0.45
C PRO A 315 1.08 -26.76 0.04
N ASN A 316 1.22 -28.05 0.25
CA ASN A 316 2.40 -28.86 -0.12
C ASN A 316 2.11 -30.01 -1.10
N HIS A 317 0.94 -30.03 -1.73
CA HIS A 317 0.43 -31.25 -2.39
C HIS A 317 1.23 -31.68 -3.62
N LEU A 318 1.59 -30.76 -4.53
CA LEU A 318 2.21 -31.08 -5.81
C LEU A 318 3.67 -30.67 -5.94
N ILE A 319 4.19 -29.89 -5.01
CA ILE A 319 5.54 -29.32 -5.08
C ILE A 319 6.25 -29.34 -3.73
N PRO A 320 7.58 -29.45 -3.74
CA PRO A 320 8.35 -29.37 -2.51
C PRO A 320 8.07 -28.06 -1.78
N ARG A 321 7.85 -28.14 -0.47
CA ARG A 321 7.44 -27.04 0.40
C ARG A 321 8.25 -25.75 0.23
N ASN A 322 9.53 -25.88 -0.09
CA ASN A 322 10.45 -24.76 -0.17
C ASN A 322 10.50 -24.09 -1.55
N LEU A 323 9.77 -24.61 -2.54
CA LEU A 323 9.92 -24.15 -3.90
C LEU A 323 8.92 -23.05 -4.27
N TYR A 324 7.62 -23.20 -3.93
CA TYR A 324 6.56 -22.25 -4.36
C TYR A 324 5.58 -21.86 -3.25
N MET A 325 5.71 -22.43 -2.07
CA MET A 325 4.64 -22.43 -1.06
C MET A 325 4.57 -21.16 -0.24
N LYS A 326 5.68 -20.55 0.04
CA LYS A 326 5.77 -19.28 0.77
C LYS A 326 6.94 -18.50 0.19
N ASN A 327 6.64 -17.35 -0.38
CA ASN A 327 7.66 -16.40 -0.78
C ASN A 327 7.60 -15.17 0.13
N GLU A 328 8.67 -14.92 0.84
CA GLU A 328 8.83 -13.70 1.64
C GLU A 328 8.99 -12.53 0.68
N ILE A 329 8.12 -11.54 0.81
CA ILE A 329 8.20 -10.34 -0.01
C ILE A 329 9.11 -9.33 0.70
N GLY A 330 10.30 -9.16 0.18
CA GLY A 330 11.27 -8.21 0.71
C GLY A 330 10.89 -6.75 0.46
N VAL A 331 11.67 -5.83 1.04
CA VAL A 331 11.44 -4.37 0.96
C VAL A 331 11.22 -3.86 -0.46
N GLY A 332 11.94 -4.40 -1.44
CA GLY A 332 11.80 -3.99 -2.84
C GLY A 332 10.52 -4.45 -3.53
N GLY A 333 9.82 -5.44 -2.97
CA GLY A 333 8.58 -6.01 -3.52
C GLY A 333 7.29 -5.48 -2.86
N VAL A 334 7.39 -4.71 -1.77
CA VAL A 334 6.22 -4.17 -1.04
C VAL A 334 6.14 -2.67 -1.25
N ALA A 335 5.07 -2.20 -1.89
CA ALA A 335 4.83 -0.78 -2.12
C ALA A 335 4.27 -0.04 -0.89
N HIS A 336 3.99 -0.73 0.21
CA HIS A 336 3.38 -0.18 1.43
C HIS A 336 4.45 0.43 2.36
N GLN A 337 5.22 1.40 1.86
CA GLN A 337 6.29 2.07 2.62
C GLN A 337 5.73 3.28 3.36
N ALA A 338 6.14 3.49 4.62
CA ALA A 338 5.54 4.51 5.48
C ALA A 338 6.50 5.02 6.57
N GLY A 339 6.10 6.04 7.32
CA GLY A 339 6.63 6.42 8.63
C GLY A 339 7.82 7.38 8.64
N THR A 340 8.39 7.71 7.50
CA THR A 340 9.66 8.46 7.41
C THR A 340 9.58 9.97 7.69
N ALA A 341 8.37 10.50 7.86
CA ALA A 341 8.11 11.87 8.30
C ALA A 341 6.80 11.88 9.13
N ARG A 342 6.80 11.19 10.27
CA ARG A 342 5.60 10.98 11.07
C ARG A 342 5.00 12.29 11.55
N PHE A 343 3.66 12.34 11.61
CA PHE A 343 2.94 13.46 12.23
C PHE A 343 2.80 13.25 13.75
N GLY A 344 2.62 14.33 14.48
CA GLY A 344 2.44 14.30 15.92
C GLY A 344 2.36 15.69 16.51
N LYS A 345 2.10 15.76 17.80
CA LYS A 345 1.98 17.05 18.52
C LYS A 345 3.33 17.61 19.00
N ASP A 346 4.31 16.74 19.21
CA ASP A 346 5.61 17.12 19.77
C ASP A 346 6.66 17.20 18.64
N PRO A 347 7.21 18.39 18.35
CA PRO A 347 8.24 18.57 17.32
C PRO A 347 9.55 17.84 17.60
N LYS A 348 9.77 17.36 18.82
CA LYS A 348 10.96 16.57 19.17
C LYS A 348 10.85 15.12 18.69
N THR A 349 9.65 14.61 18.49
CA THR A 349 9.36 13.20 18.17
C THR A 349 8.63 13.02 16.85
N SER A 350 8.27 14.12 16.17
CA SER A 350 7.59 14.11 14.88
C SER A 350 8.14 15.18 13.94
N VAL A 351 8.11 14.93 12.65
CA VAL A 351 8.49 15.89 11.60
C VAL A 351 7.34 16.86 11.32
N LEU A 352 6.11 16.35 11.37
CA LEU A 352 4.90 17.04 10.98
C LEU A 352 3.99 17.24 12.19
N ASP A 353 3.23 18.34 12.15
CA ASP A 353 2.10 18.52 13.05
C ASP A 353 0.91 17.64 12.62
N ILE A 354 -0.20 17.74 13.35
CA ILE A 354 -1.39 16.92 13.07
C ILE A 354 -2.06 17.22 11.73
N ASP A 355 -1.75 18.35 11.10
CA ASP A 355 -2.25 18.75 9.79
C ASP A 355 -1.27 18.45 8.65
N CYS A 356 -0.25 17.64 8.96
CA CYS A 356 0.82 17.25 8.03
C CYS A 356 1.68 18.43 7.54
N LYS A 357 1.68 19.56 8.26
CA LYS A 357 2.60 20.66 8.04
C LYS A 357 3.92 20.39 8.79
N ALA A 358 5.06 20.64 8.17
CA ALA A 358 6.33 20.56 8.86
C ALA A 358 6.37 21.51 10.08
N HIS A 359 6.82 21.01 11.25
CA HIS A 359 6.88 21.85 12.47
C HIS A 359 7.79 23.07 12.29
N GLU A 360 8.88 22.90 11.54
CA GLU A 360 9.94 23.92 11.37
C GLU A 360 9.68 24.89 10.22
N LEU A 361 8.65 24.66 9.38
CA LEU A 361 8.40 25.41 8.16
C LEU A 361 6.94 25.82 8.03
N ASP A 362 6.71 27.09 7.71
CA ASP A 362 5.37 27.65 7.69
C ASP A 362 4.51 27.18 6.52
N ASN A 363 5.11 26.81 5.40
CA ASN A 363 4.41 26.53 4.15
C ASN A 363 4.72 25.17 3.53
N LEU A 364 5.44 24.29 4.24
CA LEU A 364 5.76 22.94 3.76
C LEU A 364 4.83 21.89 4.37
N TYR A 365 4.21 21.10 3.52
CA TYR A 365 3.38 19.95 3.90
C TYR A 365 3.92 18.67 3.26
N ILE A 366 3.75 17.53 3.95
CA ILE A 366 4.08 16.20 3.41
C ILE A 366 2.81 15.35 3.47
N VAL A 367 2.28 15.00 2.29
CA VAL A 367 0.95 14.39 2.15
C VAL A 367 1.07 13.11 1.34
N ASP A 368 1.77 12.13 1.89
CA ASP A 368 1.89 10.77 1.43
C ASP A 368 2.00 9.83 2.64
N THR A 369 2.33 8.58 2.46
CA THR A 369 2.43 7.59 3.54
C THR A 369 3.56 7.85 4.56
N SER A 370 4.40 8.85 4.36
CA SER A 370 5.44 9.23 5.35
C SER A 370 4.86 9.61 6.71
N PHE A 371 3.62 10.13 6.75
CA PHE A 371 3.00 10.63 7.97
C PHE A 371 2.61 9.54 8.98
N PHE A 372 2.47 8.29 8.55
CA PHE A 372 1.98 7.21 9.40
C PHE A 372 2.82 7.00 10.66
N PRO A 373 2.23 7.06 11.87
CA PRO A 373 2.92 6.66 13.11
C PRO A 373 3.01 5.14 13.27
N SER A 374 2.10 4.39 12.64
CA SER A 374 2.00 2.93 12.59
C SER A 374 1.32 2.56 11.28
N ILE A 375 1.76 1.48 10.64
CA ILE A 375 1.25 1.12 9.30
C ILE A 375 0.07 0.14 9.35
N GLY A 376 -0.14 -0.55 10.49
CA GLY A 376 -1.12 -1.62 10.59
C GLY A 376 -0.77 -2.82 9.70
N ALA A 377 -1.76 -3.63 9.35
CA ALA A 377 -1.54 -4.83 8.52
C ALA A 377 -2.44 -4.89 7.27
N VAL A 378 -3.23 -3.84 7.00
CA VAL A 378 -4.10 -3.76 5.82
C VAL A 378 -3.57 -2.69 4.87
N ASN A 379 -3.87 -2.83 3.58
CA ASN A 379 -3.44 -1.91 2.52
C ASN A 379 -3.62 -0.44 2.91
N PRO A 380 -2.58 0.42 2.89
CA PRO A 380 -2.61 1.77 3.47
C PRO A 380 -3.18 2.84 2.53
N ALA A 381 -3.48 2.52 1.28
CA ALA A 381 -3.83 3.50 0.25
C ALA A 381 -5.05 4.35 0.62
N LEU A 382 -6.13 3.72 1.11
CA LEU A 382 -7.35 4.46 1.48
C LEU A 382 -7.09 5.47 2.62
N THR A 383 -6.26 5.12 3.60
CA THR A 383 -5.86 6.04 4.68
C THR A 383 -5.05 7.22 4.14
N ALA A 384 -4.14 6.97 3.19
CA ALA A 384 -3.38 8.05 2.53
C ALA A 384 -4.31 9.00 1.76
N MET A 385 -5.28 8.45 1.02
CA MET A 385 -6.30 9.21 0.28
C MET A 385 -7.18 10.04 1.21
N ALA A 386 -7.70 9.43 2.27
CA ALA A 386 -8.52 10.11 3.27
C ALA A 386 -7.75 11.25 3.97
N ASN A 387 -6.48 11.01 4.32
CA ASN A 387 -5.64 12.06 4.88
C ASN A 387 -5.34 13.18 3.88
N ALA A 388 -5.14 12.86 2.60
CA ALA A 388 -4.94 13.88 1.56
C ALA A 388 -6.16 14.80 1.42
N LEU A 389 -7.38 14.25 1.47
CA LEU A 389 -8.62 15.04 1.48
C LEU A 389 -8.70 15.93 2.73
N ARG A 390 -8.38 15.39 3.90
CA ARG A 390 -8.35 16.14 5.16
C ARG A 390 -7.37 17.32 5.10
N VAL A 391 -6.16 17.07 4.61
CA VAL A 391 -5.15 18.14 4.45
C VAL A 391 -5.59 19.14 3.38
N GLY A 392 -6.24 18.70 2.32
CA GLY A 392 -6.83 19.57 1.30
C GLY A 392 -7.82 20.57 1.90
N ASP A 393 -8.74 20.12 2.74
CA ASP A 393 -9.70 21.00 3.45
C ASP A 393 -8.98 21.98 4.37
N HIS A 394 -7.94 21.54 5.10
CA HIS A 394 -7.11 22.43 5.93
C HIS A 394 -6.42 23.52 5.08
N LEU A 395 -5.86 23.14 3.93
CA LEU A 395 -5.23 24.10 3.02
C LEU A 395 -6.23 25.12 2.46
N LEU A 396 -7.43 24.68 2.10
CA LEU A 396 -8.51 25.60 1.66
C LEU A 396 -8.92 26.60 2.74
N GLN A 397 -8.93 26.20 4.01
CA GLN A 397 -9.19 27.12 5.14
C GLN A 397 -8.03 28.12 5.33
N ARG A 398 -6.80 27.66 5.15
CA ARG A 398 -5.61 28.51 5.29
C ARG A 398 -5.47 29.56 4.16
N LEU A 399 -5.99 29.27 2.98
CA LEU A 399 -5.91 30.14 1.80
C LEU A 399 -7.06 31.18 1.74
N LYS A 400 -8.03 31.11 2.64
CA LYS A 400 -9.09 32.12 2.81
C LYS A 400 -8.60 33.28 3.65
#